data_e1364ac2b9719f8a3e8ff9a2befdde35
#
_entry.id   e1364ac2b9719f8a3e8ff9a2befdde35
#
_cell.length_a   1.000
_cell.length_b   1.000
_cell.length_c   1.000
_cell.angle_alpha   90.00
_cell.angle_beta   90.00
_cell.angle_gamma   90.00
#
_symmetry.space_group_name_H-M   'P 1'
#
loop_
_entity.id
_entity.type
_entity.pdbx_description
1 polymer ?
#
loop_
_entity_poly.entity_id
_entity_poly.type
_entity_poly.pdbx_seq_one_letter_code
_entity_poly.pdbx_strand_id
1 'polypeptide(L)'
;MIQMALTHSYRCHDQDILNIVCKNKVTYLPQQWNTLMDWQEIGRSRMDILKMAPRQLYEAYTQARKRPYLIHFAGYQKPWDVVDCDFAEYFWEYAKLSPYYPMILRKTKRCLMDEREAELSRIARMEQNAGIRKIANKVLPIGSRRREWVKGIIKRKR
;
A
#
# COMPACT_ATOMS: atom_id res chain seq x y z
N MET A 1 21.06 12.43 -20.76
CA MET A 1 19.98 12.20 -19.76
C MET A 1 18.73 13.00 -20.08
N ILE A 2 18.76 14.35 -20.12
CA ILE A 2 17.58 15.19 -20.39
C ILE A 2 16.90 14.82 -21.72
N GLN A 3 17.66 14.66 -22.80
CA GLN A 3 17.12 14.27 -24.11
C GLN A 3 16.41 12.91 -24.06
N MET A 4 16.94 11.93 -23.31
CA MET A 4 16.27 10.63 -23.12
C MET A 4 14.93 10.79 -22.39
N ALA A 5 14.89 11.63 -21.35
CA ALA A 5 13.65 11.89 -20.62
C ALA A 5 12.57 12.57 -21.47
N LEU A 6 12.98 13.37 -22.47
CA LEU A 6 12.07 14.08 -23.37
C LEU A 6 11.58 13.22 -24.54
N THR A 7 12.33 12.19 -24.93
CA THR A 7 12.05 11.40 -26.15
C THR A 7 11.49 10.02 -25.89
N HIS A 8 11.59 9.51 -24.67
CA HIS A 8 11.13 8.16 -24.32
C HIS A 8 10.33 8.16 -23.02
N SER A 9 9.29 7.34 -22.96
CA SER A 9 8.56 7.05 -21.74
C SER A 9 9.15 5.82 -21.06
N TYR A 10 9.61 5.99 -19.84
CA TYR A 10 10.18 4.92 -19.01
C TYR A 10 9.24 4.56 -17.88
N ARG A 11 9.22 3.27 -17.49
CA ARG A 11 8.35 2.77 -16.41
C ARG A 11 8.72 3.35 -15.05
N CYS A 12 10.01 3.46 -14.77
CA CYS A 12 10.54 3.98 -13.52
C CYS A 12 11.24 5.34 -13.71
N HIS A 13 10.82 6.10 -14.74
CA HIS A 13 11.26 7.46 -15.01
C HIS A 13 12.78 7.66 -14.96
N ASP A 14 13.25 8.44 -13.99
CA ASP A 14 14.65 8.78 -13.77
C ASP A 14 15.53 7.57 -13.41
N GLN A 15 14.99 6.58 -12.70
CA GLN A 15 15.72 5.37 -12.33
C GLN A 15 16.17 4.55 -13.55
N ASP A 16 15.28 4.41 -14.55
CA ASP A 16 15.62 3.69 -15.79
C ASP A 16 16.71 4.43 -16.56
N ILE A 17 16.60 5.77 -16.65
CA ILE A 17 17.59 6.62 -17.33
C ILE A 17 18.94 6.52 -16.63
N LEU A 18 18.97 6.60 -15.29
CA LEU A 18 20.20 6.46 -14.50
C LEU A 18 20.83 5.09 -14.71
N ASN A 19 20.04 4.01 -14.68
CA ASN A 19 20.54 2.66 -14.89
C ASN A 19 21.18 2.48 -16.29
N ILE A 20 20.60 3.11 -17.30
CA ILE A 20 21.16 3.06 -18.67
C ILE A 20 22.46 3.85 -18.77
N VAL A 21 22.45 5.10 -18.29
CA VAL A 21 23.60 6.01 -18.46
C VAL A 21 24.77 5.64 -17.57
N CYS A 22 24.48 5.17 -16.34
CA CYS A 22 25.49 4.80 -15.35
C CYS A 22 25.87 3.32 -15.38
N LYS A 23 25.43 2.57 -16.38
CA LYS A 23 25.75 1.15 -16.51
C LYS A 23 27.26 0.90 -16.36
N ASN A 24 27.64 0.00 -15.45
CA ASN A 24 29.02 -0.35 -15.11
C ASN A 24 29.89 0.81 -14.54
N LYS A 25 29.24 1.91 -14.11
CA LYS A 25 29.92 3.08 -13.51
C LYS A 25 29.30 3.44 -12.16
N VAL A 26 28.84 2.44 -11.39
CA VAL A 26 28.21 2.63 -10.10
C VAL A 26 28.99 1.92 -8.99
N THR A 27 29.02 2.54 -7.83
CA THR A 27 29.48 1.92 -6.59
C THR A 27 28.25 1.66 -5.73
N TYR A 28 28.04 0.40 -5.34
CA TYR A 28 26.93 0.03 -4.47
C TYR A 28 27.32 0.29 -3.01
N LEU A 29 26.49 1.08 -2.34
CA LEU A 29 26.61 1.30 -0.91
C LEU A 29 26.00 0.13 -0.12
N PRO A 30 26.41 -0.08 1.15
CA PRO A 30 25.74 -1.01 2.04
C PRO A 30 24.24 -0.72 2.17
N GLN A 31 23.44 -1.75 2.41
CA GLN A 31 21.97 -1.69 2.44
C GLN A 31 21.42 -0.68 3.46
N GLN A 32 22.19 -0.34 4.51
CA GLN A 32 21.83 0.68 5.51
C GLN A 32 21.61 2.08 4.91
N TRP A 33 22.24 2.38 3.75
CA TRP A 33 22.08 3.66 3.06
C TRP A 33 20.81 3.77 2.22
N ASN A 34 20.06 2.68 2.11
CA ASN A 34 18.75 2.69 1.43
C ASN A 34 17.86 1.61 2.05
N THR A 35 17.60 1.74 3.34
CA THR A 35 16.70 0.84 4.05
C THR A 35 15.26 1.21 3.70
N LEU A 36 14.64 0.35 2.91
CA LEU A 36 13.25 0.54 2.49
C LEU A 36 12.31 0.19 3.63
N MET A 37 11.28 1.00 3.84
CA MET A 37 10.18 0.63 4.71
C MET A 37 9.50 -0.64 4.21
N ASP A 38 8.95 -1.45 5.11
CA ASP A 38 8.02 -2.50 4.74
C ASP A 38 6.65 -1.90 4.43
N TRP A 39 5.94 -2.48 3.49
CA TRP A 39 4.58 -2.10 3.15
C TRP A 39 3.73 -3.36 3.01
N GLN A 40 2.47 -3.24 3.37
CA GLN A 40 1.51 -4.31 3.21
C GLN A 40 0.53 -3.95 2.10
N GLU A 41 0.42 -4.81 1.11
CA GLU A 41 -0.54 -4.67 0.02
C GLU A 41 -1.22 -6.02 -0.21
N ILE A 42 -2.53 -6.07 0.01
CA ILE A 42 -3.42 -7.23 -0.24
C ILE A 42 -2.77 -8.57 0.16
N GLY A 43 -2.43 -8.70 1.45
CA GLY A 43 -1.91 -9.96 2.00
C GLY A 43 -0.44 -10.28 1.67
N ARG A 44 0.31 -9.32 1.14
CA ARG A 44 1.76 -9.43 0.92
C ARG A 44 2.47 -8.24 1.53
N SER A 45 3.60 -8.50 2.18
CA SER A 45 4.54 -7.47 2.61
C SER A 45 5.81 -7.52 1.77
N ARG A 46 6.60 -6.44 1.80
CA ARG A 46 7.93 -6.45 1.18
C ARG A 46 8.81 -7.52 1.81
N MET A 47 8.70 -7.72 3.12
CA MET A 47 9.45 -8.76 3.82
C MET A 47 9.11 -10.16 3.31
N ASP A 48 7.85 -10.43 2.97
CA ASP A 48 7.46 -11.72 2.40
C ASP A 48 8.06 -11.94 1.01
N ILE A 49 8.13 -10.89 0.20
CA ILE A 49 8.79 -10.95 -1.12
C ILE A 49 10.30 -11.17 -0.93
N LEU A 50 10.93 -10.49 0.01
CA LEU A 50 12.36 -10.60 0.27
C LEU A 50 12.76 -11.97 0.83
N LYS A 51 11.88 -12.69 1.52
CA LYS A 51 12.12 -14.09 1.92
C LYS A 51 12.35 -15.02 0.72
N MET A 52 11.89 -14.64 -0.47
CA MET A 52 12.12 -15.37 -1.71
C MET A 52 13.44 -14.98 -2.39
N ALA A 53 14.11 -13.93 -1.93
CA ALA A 53 15.42 -13.50 -2.44
C ALA A 53 16.55 -14.42 -1.96
N PRO A 54 17.73 -14.39 -2.60
CA PRO A 54 18.91 -15.08 -2.09
C PRO A 54 19.14 -14.74 -0.60
N ARG A 55 19.42 -15.77 0.19
CA ARG A 55 19.56 -15.69 1.66
C ARG A 55 20.45 -14.53 2.11
N GLN A 56 21.57 -14.34 1.44
CA GLN A 56 22.52 -13.25 1.76
C GLN A 56 21.89 -11.86 1.64
N LEU A 57 21.05 -11.62 0.63
CA LEU A 57 20.34 -10.34 0.45
C LEU A 57 19.28 -10.14 1.53
N TYR A 58 18.53 -11.19 1.87
CA TYR A 58 17.55 -11.15 2.94
C TYR A 58 18.20 -10.84 4.30
N GLU A 59 19.32 -11.52 4.62
CA GLU A 59 20.07 -11.30 5.85
C GLU A 59 20.66 -9.88 5.90
N ALA A 60 21.28 -9.41 4.82
CA ALA A 60 21.82 -8.05 4.73
C ALA A 60 20.74 -6.99 4.95
N TYR A 61 19.59 -7.13 4.33
CA TYR A 61 18.46 -6.22 4.52
C TYR A 61 17.92 -6.28 5.96
N THR A 62 17.77 -7.47 6.53
CA THR A 62 17.28 -7.66 7.91
C THR A 62 18.24 -7.01 8.92
N GLN A 63 19.54 -7.09 8.71
CA GLN A 63 20.53 -6.41 9.54
C GLN A 63 20.51 -4.89 9.33
N ALA A 64 20.38 -4.42 8.09
CA ALA A 64 20.26 -3.00 7.80
C ALA A 64 19.07 -2.34 8.51
N ARG A 65 17.95 -3.05 8.62
CA ARG A 65 16.77 -2.58 9.34
C ARG A 65 16.99 -2.31 10.82
N LYS A 66 17.93 -3.02 11.46
CA LYS A 66 18.22 -2.83 12.89
C LYS A 66 18.95 -1.50 13.17
N ARG A 67 19.69 -0.99 12.20
CA ARG A 67 20.45 0.27 12.30
C ARG A 67 20.53 0.94 10.95
N PRO A 68 19.44 1.52 10.44
CA PRO A 68 19.43 2.21 9.17
C PRO A 68 20.22 3.53 9.27
N TYR A 69 20.92 3.88 8.19
CA TYR A 69 21.54 5.21 8.03
C TYR A 69 20.61 6.13 7.25
N LEU A 70 19.89 5.57 6.28
CA LEU A 70 18.87 6.28 5.52
C LEU A 70 17.64 5.39 5.38
N ILE A 71 16.50 5.90 5.83
CA ILE A 71 15.19 5.24 5.68
C ILE A 71 14.51 5.81 4.44
N HIS A 72 14.11 4.91 3.53
CA HIS A 72 13.41 5.27 2.31
C HIS A 72 11.95 4.81 2.38
N PHE A 73 11.05 5.77 2.56
CA PHE A 73 9.61 5.54 2.53
C PHE A 73 9.13 5.36 1.08
N ALA A 74 9.54 4.25 0.46
CA ALA A 74 9.16 3.89 -0.90
C ALA A 74 7.77 3.24 -0.94
N GLY A 75 7.02 3.51 -2.00
CA GLY A 75 5.69 2.96 -2.19
C GLY A 75 4.57 3.95 -1.90
N TYR A 76 3.35 3.44 -1.81
CA TYR A 76 2.15 4.26 -1.67
C TYR A 76 1.89 4.72 -0.24
N GLN A 77 2.25 3.90 0.75
CA GLN A 77 2.10 4.25 2.17
C GLN A 77 3.20 5.22 2.59
N LYS A 78 2.78 6.33 3.15
CA LYS A 78 3.69 7.35 3.68
C LYS A 78 3.32 7.66 5.13
N PRO A 79 4.27 8.03 6.00
CA PRO A 79 3.98 8.29 7.42
C PRO A 79 2.91 9.35 7.67
N TRP A 80 2.75 10.29 6.77
CA TRP A 80 1.71 11.32 6.86
C TRP A 80 0.34 10.88 6.35
N ASP A 81 0.24 9.73 5.69
CA ASP A 81 -1.01 9.12 5.24
C ASP A 81 -1.37 7.93 6.16
N VAL A 82 -0.38 7.14 6.59
CA VAL A 82 -0.52 5.96 7.47
C VAL A 82 0.41 6.14 8.66
N VAL A 83 -0.14 6.60 9.79
CA VAL A 83 0.65 7.06 10.96
C VAL A 83 1.49 6.00 11.64
N ASP A 84 1.10 4.74 11.52
CA ASP A 84 1.74 3.55 12.11
C ASP A 84 2.47 2.68 11.07
N CYS A 85 2.77 3.27 9.90
CA CYS A 85 3.57 2.53 8.93
C CYS A 85 4.98 2.26 9.46
N ASP A 86 5.66 1.31 8.84
CA ASP A 86 7.00 0.89 9.22
C ASP A 86 7.98 2.08 9.26
N PHE A 87 8.75 2.21 10.33
CA PHE A 87 9.66 3.33 10.61
C PHE A 87 8.99 4.72 10.74
N ALA A 88 7.68 4.80 10.94
CA ALA A 88 6.97 6.08 11.03
C ALA A 88 7.50 6.97 12.16
N GLU A 89 7.97 6.36 13.27
CA GLU A 89 8.54 7.07 14.42
C GLU A 89 9.70 7.99 14.03
N TYR A 90 10.59 7.56 13.14
CA TYR A 90 11.70 8.37 12.64
C TYR A 90 11.21 9.57 11.84
N PHE A 91 10.20 9.37 10.99
CA PHE A 91 9.60 10.49 10.26
C PHE A 91 9.01 11.53 11.21
N TRP A 92 8.24 11.08 12.21
CA TRP A 92 7.57 11.99 13.14
C TRP A 92 8.55 12.73 14.05
N GLU A 93 9.66 12.12 14.40
CA GLU A 93 10.74 12.77 15.14
C GLU A 93 11.26 14.01 14.41
N TYR A 94 11.58 13.88 13.12
CA TYR A 94 12.08 14.99 12.31
C TYR A 94 10.97 15.94 11.84
N ALA A 95 9.79 15.43 11.56
CA ALA A 95 8.65 16.26 11.15
C ALA A 95 8.33 17.35 12.18
N LYS A 96 8.45 17.04 13.47
CA LYS A 96 8.24 18.01 14.57
C LYS A 96 9.18 19.22 14.52
N LEU A 97 10.35 19.07 13.93
CA LEU A 97 11.34 20.12 13.77
C LEU A 97 11.09 20.99 12.54
N SER A 98 10.19 20.56 11.66
CA SER A 98 9.86 21.29 10.44
C SER A 98 8.87 22.42 10.69
N PRO A 99 9.05 23.61 10.07
CA PRO A 99 8.05 24.67 10.10
C PRO A 99 6.70 24.25 9.45
N TYR A 100 6.71 23.19 8.64
CA TYR A 100 5.52 22.63 8.00
C TYR A 100 4.76 21.61 8.86
N TYR A 101 5.23 21.32 10.08
CA TYR A 101 4.61 20.33 10.96
C TYR A 101 3.10 20.51 11.15
N PRO A 102 2.56 21.73 11.39
CA PRO A 102 1.11 21.92 11.50
C PRO A 102 0.34 21.57 10.22
N MET A 103 0.96 21.75 9.05
CA MET A 103 0.36 21.39 7.76
C MET A 103 0.36 19.88 7.57
N ILE A 104 1.45 19.20 7.93
CA ILE A 104 1.56 17.74 7.91
C ILE A 104 0.48 17.13 8.80
N LEU A 105 0.32 17.59 10.04
CA LEU A 105 -0.70 17.13 10.97
C LEU A 105 -2.13 17.30 10.42
N ARG A 106 -2.42 18.44 9.77
CA ARG A 106 -3.74 18.66 9.14
C ARG A 106 -4.01 17.66 8.01
N LYS A 107 -3.00 17.37 7.19
CA LYS A 107 -3.10 16.36 6.14
C LYS A 107 -3.37 14.99 6.72
N THR A 108 -2.57 14.56 7.69
CA THR A 108 -2.71 13.26 8.36
C THR A 108 -4.09 13.10 9.01
N LYS A 109 -4.56 14.14 9.72
CA LYS A 109 -5.91 14.13 10.31
C LYS A 109 -6.99 13.94 9.25
N ARG A 110 -6.87 14.59 8.09
CA ARG A 110 -7.82 14.42 6.98
C ARG A 110 -7.82 12.99 6.48
N CYS A 111 -6.65 12.40 6.20
CA CYS A 111 -6.55 11.01 5.76
C CYS A 111 -7.23 10.04 6.75
N LEU A 112 -6.97 10.20 8.06
CA LEU A 112 -7.60 9.38 9.10
C LEU A 112 -9.12 9.54 9.16
N MET A 113 -9.64 10.76 8.94
CA MET A 113 -11.08 11.00 8.91
C MET A 113 -11.72 10.36 7.67
N ASP A 114 -11.10 10.50 6.51
CA ASP A 114 -11.56 9.92 5.26
C ASP A 114 -11.58 8.37 5.33
N GLU A 115 -10.54 7.76 5.91
CA GLU A 115 -10.49 6.30 6.14
C GLU A 115 -11.61 5.84 7.08
N ARG A 116 -11.84 6.57 8.17
CA ARG A 116 -12.93 6.26 9.12
C ARG A 116 -14.29 6.34 8.46
N GLU A 117 -14.53 7.37 7.66
CA GLU A 117 -15.80 7.54 6.93
C GLU A 117 -16.01 6.42 5.91
N ALA A 118 -14.95 6.05 5.18
CA ALA A 118 -14.97 4.93 4.25
C ALA A 118 -15.29 3.60 4.96
N GLU A 119 -14.71 3.36 6.14
CA GLU A 119 -14.96 2.16 6.92
C GLU A 119 -16.39 2.11 7.46
N LEU A 120 -16.89 3.21 8.01
CA LEU A 120 -18.30 3.32 8.45
C LEU A 120 -19.26 3.06 7.30
N SER A 121 -18.99 3.61 6.11
CA SER A 121 -19.77 3.38 4.90
C SER A 121 -19.76 1.92 4.48
N ARG A 122 -18.62 1.23 4.62
CA ARG A 122 -18.49 -0.21 4.35
C ARG A 122 -19.32 -1.03 5.32
N ILE A 123 -19.23 -0.73 6.62
CA ILE A 123 -20.02 -1.40 7.67
C ILE A 123 -21.52 -1.24 7.40
N ALA A 124 -21.99 -0.01 7.15
CA ALA A 124 -23.38 0.27 6.85
C ALA A 124 -23.90 -0.52 5.64
N ARG A 125 -23.09 -0.62 4.57
CA ARG A 125 -23.43 -1.46 3.39
C ARG A 125 -23.51 -2.95 3.74
N MET A 126 -22.62 -3.44 4.61
CA MET A 126 -22.65 -4.84 5.05
C MET A 126 -23.91 -5.14 5.87
N GLU A 127 -24.30 -4.26 6.79
CA GLU A 127 -25.51 -4.37 7.60
C GLU A 127 -26.77 -4.32 6.73
N GLN A 128 -26.85 -3.40 5.79
CA GLN A 128 -27.95 -3.32 4.83
C GLN A 128 -28.07 -4.60 4.00
N ASN A 129 -26.97 -5.13 3.49
CA ASN A 129 -26.95 -6.39 2.74
C ASN A 129 -27.34 -7.59 3.61
N ALA A 130 -26.97 -7.61 4.89
CA ALA A 130 -27.39 -8.64 5.84
C ALA A 130 -28.90 -8.57 6.10
N GLY A 131 -29.46 -7.37 6.25
CA GLY A 131 -30.90 -7.14 6.36
C GLY A 131 -31.68 -7.64 5.13
N ILE A 132 -31.22 -7.26 3.92
CA ILE A 132 -31.81 -7.73 2.66
C ILE A 132 -31.74 -9.26 2.55
N ARG A 133 -30.61 -9.88 2.94
CA ARG A 133 -30.46 -11.35 2.94
C ARG A 133 -31.44 -12.02 3.89
N LYS A 134 -31.66 -11.46 5.10
CA LYS A 134 -32.65 -11.99 6.05
C LYS A 134 -34.05 -11.95 5.47
N ILE A 135 -34.46 -10.83 4.88
CA ILE A 135 -35.79 -10.69 4.23
C ILE A 135 -35.87 -11.64 3.03
N ALA A 136 -34.88 -11.68 2.18
CA ALA A 136 -34.84 -12.57 1.02
C ALA A 136 -34.93 -14.05 1.43
N ASN A 137 -34.27 -14.46 2.51
CA ASN A 137 -34.36 -15.83 3.00
C ASN A 137 -35.74 -16.15 3.64
N LYS A 138 -36.40 -15.16 4.22
CA LYS A 138 -37.75 -15.32 4.75
C LYS A 138 -38.81 -15.48 3.64
N VAL A 139 -38.68 -14.70 2.56
CA VAL A 139 -39.62 -14.72 1.41
C VAL A 139 -39.29 -15.86 0.44
N LEU A 140 -38.01 -16.15 0.25
CA LEU A 140 -37.49 -17.18 -0.66
C LEU A 140 -36.50 -18.09 0.13
N PRO A 141 -36.98 -19.05 0.90
CA PRO A 141 -36.15 -19.94 1.71
C PRO A 141 -35.09 -20.63 0.87
N ILE A 142 -33.90 -20.85 1.48
CA ILE A 142 -32.80 -21.55 0.82
C ILE A 142 -33.28 -22.97 0.44
N GLY A 143 -33.05 -23.36 -0.83
CA GLY A 143 -33.49 -24.65 -1.37
C GLY A 143 -34.91 -24.70 -1.88
N SER A 144 -35.70 -23.60 -1.77
CA SER A 144 -37.08 -23.58 -2.31
C SER A 144 -37.10 -23.49 -3.83
N ARG A 145 -38.06 -24.16 -4.48
CA ARG A 145 -38.27 -24.10 -5.95
C ARG A 145 -38.46 -22.65 -6.45
N ARG A 146 -39.08 -21.78 -5.64
CA ARG A 146 -39.27 -20.36 -5.96
C ARG A 146 -37.93 -19.63 -6.05
N ARG A 147 -37.01 -19.90 -5.15
CA ARG A 147 -35.67 -19.29 -5.16
C ARG A 147 -34.85 -19.71 -6.38
N GLU A 148 -34.89 -20.98 -6.75
CA GLU A 148 -34.20 -21.48 -7.93
C GLU A 148 -34.77 -20.93 -9.23
N TRP A 149 -36.09 -20.78 -9.31
CA TRP A 149 -36.75 -20.12 -10.44
C TRP A 149 -36.30 -18.65 -10.59
N VAL A 150 -36.28 -17.85 -9.50
CA VAL A 150 -35.80 -16.45 -9.52
C VAL A 150 -34.35 -16.38 -9.95
N LYS A 151 -33.47 -17.25 -9.44
CA LYS A 151 -32.07 -17.32 -9.88
C LYS A 151 -31.96 -17.61 -11.38
N GLY A 152 -32.79 -18.49 -11.92
CA GLY A 152 -32.83 -18.81 -13.34
C GLY A 152 -33.17 -17.60 -14.22
N ILE A 153 -34.10 -16.76 -13.78
CA ILE A 153 -34.47 -15.53 -14.49
C ILE A 153 -33.32 -14.52 -14.49
N ILE A 154 -32.68 -14.31 -13.32
CA ILE A 154 -31.56 -13.37 -13.18
C ILE A 154 -30.36 -13.78 -14.03
N LYS A 155 -30.10 -15.09 -14.12
CA LYS A 155 -29.00 -15.64 -14.93
C LYS A 155 -29.21 -15.51 -16.44
N ARG A 156 -30.46 -15.44 -16.91
CA ARG A 156 -30.79 -15.23 -18.33
C ARG A 156 -30.71 -13.77 -18.81
N LYS A 157 -30.63 -12.81 -17.86
CA LYS A 157 -30.53 -11.36 -18.15
C LYS A 157 -29.11 -10.80 -18.08
N ARG A 158 -28.12 -11.63 -17.79
CA ARG A 158 -26.68 -11.31 -17.85
C ARG A 158 -26.04 -11.96 -19.04
#